data_da93fa8072e7126c1db5681764d94a71
#
_entry.id   da93fa8072e7126c1db5681764d94a71
#
_cell.length_a   1.000
_cell.length_b   1.000
_cell.length_c   1.000
_cell.angle_alpha   90.00
_cell.angle_beta   90.00
_cell.angle_gamma   90.00
#
_symmetry.space_group_name_H-M   'P 1'
#
loop_
_entity.id
_entity.type
_entity.pdbx_description
1 polymer ?
#
loop_
_entity_poly.entity_id
_entity_poly.type
_entity_poly.pdbx_seq_one_letter_code
_entity_poly.pdbx_strand_id
1 'polypeptide(L)'
;RDRLGVTVVIITHEMSVVRRICDSVSLLEAGRIVQSGPIEAVVSDVDSRLSRELVPPPDVPAAVRTAGGAHGHGSGPDGAADAVIDVALTAHPGEPAAAQVLALVAEQGADVAGGIFETLGTAQVGRLALTIPADRARAIVEALHDAGLIAEVRP
;
A
#
# COMPACT_ATOMS: atom_id res chain seq x y z
N ARG A 1 -10.42 18.69 -20.99
CA ARG A 1 -9.59 19.60 -20.18
C ARG A 1 -8.46 20.16 -21.03
N ASP A 2 -7.59 19.35 -21.55
CA ASP A 2 -6.37 19.77 -22.27
C ASP A 2 -6.64 20.54 -23.57
N ARG A 3 -7.76 20.25 -24.23
CA ARG A 3 -8.18 20.98 -25.46
C ARG A 3 -8.79 22.35 -25.19
N LEU A 4 -9.32 22.59 -24.00
CA LEU A 4 -10.06 23.81 -23.65
C LEU A 4 -9.27 24.75 -22.73
N GLY A 5 -8.14 24.28 -22.18
CA GLY A 5 -7.31 25.07 -21.25
C GLY A 5 -8.03 25.46 -19.93
N VAL A 6 -9.04 24.68 -19.52
CA VAL A 6 -9.83 24.97 -18.33
C VAL A 6 -9.30 24.23 -17.12
N THR A 7 -9.31 24.91 -15.97
CA THR A 7 -9.08 24.30 -14.66
C THR A 7 -10.41 23.82 -14.11
N VAL A 8 -10.47 22.58 -13.67
CA VAL A 8 -11.66 21.97 -13.06
C VAL A 8 -11.36 21.67 -11.59
N VAL A 9 -12.21 22.14 -10.69
CA VAL A 9 -12.15 21.84 -9.26
C VAL A 9 -13.34 20.95 -8.92
N ILE A 10 -13.07 19.81 -8.27
CA ILE A 10 -14.07 18.82 -7.87
C ILE A 10 -14.00 18.65 -6.37
N ILE A 11 -15.13 18.71 -5.71
CA ILE A 11 -15.27 18.35 -4.29
C ILE A 11 -15.97 17.02 -4.23
N THR A 12 -15.31 16.02 -3.71
CA THR A 12 -15.83 14.65 -3.62
C THR A 12 -15.16 13.89 -2.48
N HIS A 13 -15.84 12.86 -2.02
CA HIS A 13 -15.28 11.85 -1.12
C HIS A 13 -14.99 10.52 -1.86
N GLU A 14 -15.22 10.49 -3.18
CA GLU A 14 -14.95 9.30 -3.99
C GLU A 14 -13.49 9.28 -4.47
N MET A 15 -12.62 8.58 -3.75
CA MET A 15 -11.19 8.51 -4.07
C MET A 15 -10.93 7.85 -5.43
N SER A 16 -11.80 6.97 -5.90
CA SER A 16 -11.72 6.40 -7.24
C SER A 16 -11.81 7.46 -8.35
N VAL A 17 -12.65 8.48 -8.17
CA VAL A 17 -12.76 9.62 -9.10
C VAL A 17 -11.48 10.45 -9.02
N VAL A 18 -11.03 10.78 -7.81
CA VAL A 18 -9.78 11.57 -7.60
C VAL A 18 -8.61 10.91 -8.31
N ARG A 19 -8.39 9.60 -8.09
CA ARG A 19 -7.29 8.85 -8.73
C ARG A 19 -7.32 8.90 -10.26
N ARG A 20 -8.51 8.89 -10.85
CA ARG A 20 -8.67 8.78 -12.31
C ARG A 20 -8.52 10.06 -13.09
N ILE A 21 -8.85 11.21 -12.48
CA ILE A 21 -9.00 12.46 -13.24
C ILE A 21 -8.29 13.68 -12.65
N CYS A 22 -7.80 13.60 -11.41
CA CYS A 22 -7.14 14.72 -10.76
C CYS A 22 -5.63 14.68 -10.96
N ASP A 23 -5.01 15.84 -11.17
CA ASP A 23 -3.55 16.01 -11.18
C ASP A 23 -3.04 16.39 -9.79
N SER A 24 -3.89 17.07 -9.02
CA SER A 24 -3.59 17.56 -7.67
C SER A 24 -4.78 17.31 -6.77
N VAL A 25 -4.51 17.16 -5.49
CA VAL A 25 -5.52 16.87 -4.48
C VAL A 25 -5.28 17.72 -3.23
N SER A 26 -6.37 18.09 -2.56
CA SER A 26 -6.32 18.80 -1.27
C SER A 26 -7.29 18.14 -0.30
N LEU A 27 -6.81 17.80 0.88
CA LEU A 27 -7.63 17.32 1.99
C LEU A 27 -8.17 18.51 2.78
N LEU A 28 -9.50 18.59 2.84
CA LEU A 28 -10.20 19.64 3.56
C LEU A 28 -10.81 19.07 4.85
N GLU A 29 -10.43 19.63 6.00
CA GLU A 29 -10.97 19.27 7.31
C GLU A 29 -11.41 20.51 8.06
N ALA A 30 -12.62 20.49 8.60
CA ALA A 30 -13.19 21.60 9.37
C ALA A 30 -13.01 22.97 8.68
N GLY A 31 -13.15 23.03 7.35
CA GLY A 31 -13.00 24.25 6.56
C GLY A 31 -11.56 24.70 6.31
N ARG A 32 -10.57 23.86 6.61
CA ARG A 32 -9.14 24.16 6.39
C ARG A 32 -8.50 23.09 5.53
N ILE A 33 -7.60 23.50 4.64
CA ILE A 33 -6.75 22.57 3.91
C ILE A 33 -5.66 22.09 4.86
N VAL A 34 -5.64 20.78 5.15
CA VAL A 34 -4.65 20.15 6.04
C VAL A 34 -3.51 19.49 5.29
N GLN A 35 -3.76 19.10 4.05
CA GLN A 35 -2.75 18.56 3.14
C GLN A 35 -3.12 18.90 1.70
N SER A 36 -2.13 19.20 0.86
CA SER A 36 -2.35 19.53 -0.56
C SER A 36 -1.08 19.27 -1.38
N GLY A 37 -1.26 18.85 -2.63
CA GLY A 37 -0.14 18.69 -3.55
C GLY A 37 -0.52 17.96 -4.84
N PRO A 38 0.42 17.83 -5.77
CA PRO A 38 0.31 16.92 -6.89
C PRO A 38 0.04 15.51 -6.39
N ILE A 39 -0.81 14.76 -7.09
CA ILE A 39 -1.22 13.43 -6.63
C ILE A 39 -0.02 12.49 -6.45
N GLU A 40 0.99 12.58 -7.34
CA GLU A 40 2.23 11.81 -7.26
C GLU A 40 3.01 12.08 -5.97
N ALA A 41 3.13 13.35 -5.59
CA ALA A 41 3.83 13.73 -4.36
C ALA A 41 3.07 13.27 -3.10
N VAL A 42 1.74 13.37 -3.13
CA VAL A 42 0.91 12.93 -2.01
C VAL A 42 0.99 11.42 -1.80
N VAL A 43 0.96 10.62 -2.88
CA VAL A 43 1.02 9.16 -2.75
C VAL A 43 2.40 8.65 -2.41
N SER A 44 3.45 9.40 -2.71
CA SER A 44 4.83 9.09 -2.30
C SER A 44 5.03 9.23 -0.80
N ASP A 45 4.25 10.09 -0.15
CA ASP A 45 4.18 10.18 1.32
C ASP A 45 3.18 9.15 1.86
N VAL A 46 3.60 7.88 1.86
CA VAL A 46 2.74 6.72 2.15
C VAL A 46 2.15 6.72 3.55
N ASP A 47 2.77 7.43 4.49
CA ASP A 47 2.31 7.57 5.88
C ASP A 47 1.25 8.64 6.04
N SER A 48 1.12 9.52 5.05
CA SER A 48 0.14 10.58 5.11
C SER A 48 -1.29 10.05 5.07
N ARG A 49 -2.17 10.73 5.78
CA ARG A 49 -3.59 10.38 5.81
C ARG A 49 -4.20 10.39 4.40
N LEU A 50 -3.88 11.39 3.62
CA LEU A 50 -4.42 11.53 2.26
C LEU A 50 -3.92 10.41 1.34
N SER A 51 -2.67 9.98 1.47
CA SER A 51 -2.15 8.81 0.76
C SER A 51 -2.91 7.54 1.13
N ARG A 52 -3.18 7.33 2.42
CA ARG A 52 -3.95 6.16 2.91
C ARG A 52 -5.42 6.19 2.44
N GLU A 53 -6.02 7.36 2.30
CA GLU A 53 -7.37 7.51 1.74
C GLU A 53 -7.37 7.29 0.21
N LEU A 54 -6.35 7.78 -0.50
CA LEU A 54 -6.22 7.57 -1.94
C LEU A 54 -5.95 6.11 -2.30
N VAL A 55 -5.04 5.45 -1.58
CA VAL A 55 -4.68 4.05 -1.81
C VAL A 55 -4.73 3.34 -0.44
N PRO A 56 -5.90 2.88 -0.02
CA PRO A 56 -6.06 2.23 1.28
C PRO A 56 -5.32 0.90 1.33
N PRO A 57 -4.81 0.51 2.51
CA PRO A 57 -4.28 -0.83 2.70
C PRO A 57 -5.37 -1.86 2.42
N PRO A 58 -5.03 -3.02 1.83
CA PRO A 58 -6.02 -4.04 1.51
C PRO A 58 -6.62 -4.65 2.77
N ASP A 59 -7.91 -4.99 2.71
CA ASP A 59 -8.57 -5.76 3.75
C ASP A 59 -8.04 -7.19 3.77
N VAL A 60 -7.69 -7.67 4.97
CA VAL A 60 -7.30 -9.06 5.20
C VAL A 60 -8.44 -9.76 5.94
N PRO A 61 -9.10 -10.74 5.31
CA PRO A 61 -10.15 -11.49 5.97
C PRO A 61 -9.66 -12.14 7.27
N ALA A 62 -10.49 -12.13 8.32
CA ALA A 62 -10.13 -12.73 9.61
C ALA A 62 -9.73 -14.21 9.49
N ALA A 63 -10.30 -14.93 8.53
CA ALA A 63 -9.96 -16.32 8.23
C ALA A 63 -8.51 -16.50 7.78
N VAL A 64 -7.91 -15.50 7.12
CA VAL A 64 -6.51 -15.56 6.68
C VAL A 64 -5.55 -15.34 7.84
N ARG A 65 -5.99 -14.59 8.86
CA ARG A 65 -5.21 -14.37 10.10
C ARG A 65 -5.19 -15.58 11.05
N THR A 66 -6.15 -16.50 10.89
CA THR A 66 -6.30 -17.68 11.75
C THR A 66 -6.00 -19.01 11.03
N ALA A 67 -6.01 -19.02 9.70
CA ALA A 67 -5.67 -20.16 8.90
C ALA A 67 -4.27 -19.96 8.34
N GLY A 68 -3.26 -20.53 8.95
CA GLY A 68 -1.96 -20.68 8.31
C GLY A 68 -2.19 -21.18 6.89
N GLY A 69 -1.74 -20.40 5.90
CA GLY A 69 -2.08 -20.42 4.49
C GLY A 69 -2.59 -21.72 3.90
N ALA A 70 -3.66 -21.64 3.11
CA ALA A 70 -4.27 -22.75 2.38
C ALA A 70 -3.36 -23.37 1.29
N HIS A 71 -2.11 -23.02 1.23
CA HIS A 71 -1.07 -23.57 0.39
C HIS A 71 0.11 -24.10 1.22
N GLY A 72 -0.11 -25.24 1.90
CA GLY A 72 0.80 -26.34 2.07
C GLY A 72 2.21 -26.09 2.62
N HIS A 73 2.42 -25.15 3.56
CA HIS A 73 3.57 -25.23 4.45
C HIS A 73 3.04 -25.32 5.88
N GLY A 74 3.27 -26.50 6.46
CA GLY A 74 2.63 -27.00 7.65
C GLY A 74 2.63 -26.02 8.80
N SER A 75 1.53 -26.00 9.53
CA SER A 75 1.47 -25.57 10.90
C SER A 75 2.69 -26.13 11.64
N GLY A 76 3.62 -25.26 12.00
CA GLY A 76 4.65 -25.62 12.95
C GLY A 76 3.96 -26.14 14.23
N PRO A 77 4.61 -27.00 15.02
CA PRO A 77 4.02 -27.64 16.17
C PRO A 77 3.54 -26.71 17.29
N ASP A 78 3.72 -25.41 17.14
CA ASP A 78 3.44 -24.41 18.17
C ASP A 78 2.43 -23.36 17.67
N GLY A 79 1.31 -23.67 17.14
CA GLY A 79 0.15 -22.77 17.03
C GLY A 79 0.40 -21.23 17.02
N ALA A 80 1.55 -20.79 16.50
CA ALA A 80 1.92 -19.39 16.45
C ALA A 80 0.93 -18.65 15.56
N ALA A 81 0.30 -17.63 16.08
CA ALA A 81 -0.58 -16.75 15.30
C ALA A 81 0.20 -16.08 14.18
N ASP A 82 -0.39 -16.00 12.99
CA ASP A 82 0.20 -15.26 11.90
C ASP A 82 0.09 -13.76 12.17
N ALA A 83 1.17 -13.03 11.88
CA ALA A 83 1.17 -11.59 11.86
C ALA A 83 0.79 -11.08 10.46
N VAL A 84 0.16 -9.92 10.40
CA VAL A 84 -0.09 -9.20 9.16
C VAL A 84 0.89 -8.04 9.06
N ILE A 85 1.61 -7.97 7.95
CA ILE A 85 2.50 -6.84 7.65
C ILE A 85 1.87 -6.03 6.51
N ASP A 86 1.69 -4.75 6.75
CA ASP A 86 1.34 -3.79 5.71
C ASP A 86 2.60 -3.27 5.04
N VAL A 87 2.65 -3.38 3.71
CA VAL A 87 3.75 -2.88 2.90
C VAL A 87 3.23 -1.80 1.96
N ALA A 88 3.90 -0.68 1.93
CA ALA A 88 3.63 0.38 0.99
C ALA A 88 4.85 0.63 0.11
N LEU A 89 4.59 0.85 -1.17
CA LEU A 89 5.62 1.15 -2.15
C LEU A 89 5.16 2.23 -3.11
N THR A 90 6.11 3.03 -3.54
CA THR A 90 5.95 3.94 -4.66
C THR A 90 7.14 3.75 -5.58
N ALA A 91 6.89 3.58 -6.87
CA ALA A 91 7.93 3.45 -7.88
C ALA A 91 7.70 4.48 -8.99
N HIS A 92 8.77 5.16 -9.38
CA HIS A 92 8.78 6.07 -10.52
C HIS A 92 9.32 5.38 -11.78
N PRO A 93 9.13 5.94 -12.99
CA PRO A 93 9.66 5.36 -14.21
C PRO A 93 11.16 5.08 -14.12
N GLY A 94 11.55 3.82 -14.32
CA GLY A 94 12.94 3.36 -14.21
C GLY A 94 13.35 2.80 -12.86
N GLU A 95 12.49 2.87 -11.86
CA GLU A 95 12.68 2.23 -10.55
C GLU A 95 12.13 0.79 -10.53
N PRO A 96 12.52 -0.01 -9.51
CA PRO A 96 12.03 -1.37 -9.36
C PRO A 96 10.50 -1.42 -9.38
N ALA A 97 9.96 -2.17 -10.34
CA ALA A 97 8.52 -2.36 -10.48
C ALA A 97 7.98 -3.29 -9.39
N ALA A 98 6.66 -3.30 -9.22
CA ALA A 98 5.91 -4.19 -8.32
C ALA A 98 6.38 -5.66 -8.36
N ALA A 99 6.83 -6.15 -9.52
CA ALA A 99 7.35 -7.50 -9.69
C ALA A 99 8.59 -7.79 -8.83
N GLN A 100 9.50 -6.82 -8.65
CA GLN A 100 10.70 -7.00 -7.82
C GLN A 100 10.33 -7.05 -6.34
N VAL A 101 9.34 -6.26 -5.92
CA VAL A 101 8.82 -6.28 -4.55
C VAL A 101 8.17 -7.63 -4.26
N LEU A 102 7.35 -8.13 -5.18
CA LEU A 102 6.71 -9.44 -5.04
C LEU A 102 7.75 -10.58 -5.00
N ALA A 103 8.82 -10.49 -5.79
CA ALA A 103 9.92 -11.45 -5.74
C ALA A 103 10.61 -11.43 -4.38
N LEU A 104 10.95 -10.25 -3.85
CA LEU A 104 11.54 -10.10 -2.51
C LEU A 104 10.63 -10.68 -1.43
N VAL A 105 9.34 -10.39 -1.46
CA VAL A 105 8.35 -10.92 -0.51
C VAL A 105 8.32 -12.44 -0.56
N ALA A 106 8.32 -13.03 -1.77
CA ALA A 106 8.34 -14.48 -1.96
C ALA A 106 9.64 -15.11 -1.42
N GLU A 107 10.81 -14.47 -1.65
CA GLU A 107 12.10 -14.92 -1.11
C GLU A 107 12.12 -14.93 0.43
N GLN A 108 11.41 -14.00 1.06
CA GLN A 108 11.25 -13.98 2.51
C GLN A 108 10.27 -15.04 3.03
N GLY A 109 9.59 -15.77 2.15
CA GLY A 109 8.61 -16.78 2.52
C GLY A 109 7.34 -16.21 3.15
N ALA A 110 6.96 -15.00 2.76
CA ALA A 110 5.72 -14.36 3.17
C ALA A 110 4.64 -14.60 2.10
N ASP A 111 3.41 -14.81 2.54
CA ASP A 111 2.26 -14.94 1.66
C ASP A 111 1.57 -13.59 1.46
N VAL A 112 1.13 -13.32 0.22
CA VAL A 112 0.36 -12.11 -0.08
C VAL A 112 -1.12 -12.37 0.20
N ALA A 113 -1.63 -11.79 1.28
CA ALA A 113 -3.03 -11.88 1.68
C ALA A 113 -3.95 -10.94 0.88
N GLY A 114 -3.40 -9.86 0.37
CA GLY A 114 -4.12 -8.90 -0.47
C GLY A 114 -3.19 -7.83 -1.02
N GLY A 115 -3.62 -7.17 -2.09
CA GLY A 115 -2.81 -6.11 -2.68
C GLY A 115 -3.60 -5.22 -3.63
N ILE A 116 -3.16 -3.99 -3.72
CA ILE A 116 -3.63 -2.98 -4.66
C ILE A 116 -2.40 -2.38 -5.34
N PHE A 117 -2.47 -2.24 -6.66
CA PHE A 117 -1.50 -1.50 -7.45
C PHE A 117 -2.25 -0.52 -8.34
N GLU A 118 -1.86 0.73 -8.26
CA GLU A 118 -2.47 1.83 -9.03
C GLU A 118 -1.37 2.62 -9.72
N THR A 119 -1.68 3.17 -10.90
CA THR A 119 -0.82 4.14 -11.57
C THR A 119 -1.45 5.51 -11.41
N LEU A 120 -0.77 6.41 -10.74
CA LEU A 120 -1.23 7.77 -10.46
C LEU A 120 -0.23 8.76 -11.07
N GLY A 121 -0.64 9.41 -12.15
CA GLY A 121 0.28 10.17 -12.98
C GLY A 121 1.34 9.26 -13.61
N THR A 122 2.61 9.47 -13.29
CA THR A 122 3.74 8.63 -13.71
C THR A 122 4.20 7.66 -12.62
N ALA A 123 3.72 7.79 -11.39
CA ALA A 123 4.08 6.94 -10.26
C ALA A 123 3.22 5.67 -10.21
N GLN A 124 3.85 4.53 -9.93
CA GLN A 124 3.16 3.31 -9.53
C GLN A 124 3.13 3.23 -8.01
N VAL A 125 1.94 3.07 -7.46
CA VAL A 125 1.73 2.94 -6.02
C VAL A 125 1.18 1.58 -5.72
N GLY A 126 1.75 0.91 -4.73
CA GLY A 126 1.29 -0.39 -4.25
C GLY A 126 1.05 -0.39 -2.75
N ARG A 127 0.03 -1.10 -2.35
CA ARG A 127 -0.23 -1.48 -0.96
C ARG A 127 -0.47 -2.97 -0.90
N LEU A 128 0.32 -3.67 -0.08
CA LEU A 128 0.23 -5.10 0.11
C LEU A 128 -0.03 -5.40 1.58
N ALA A 129 -0.82 -6.43 1.83
CA ALA A 129 -0.90 -7.08 3.13
C ALA A 129 -0.26 -8.46 3.01
N LEU A 130 0.72 -8.72 3.83
CA LEU A 130 1.45 -9.98 3.89
C LEU A 130 1.06 -10.74 5.15
N THR A 131 0.94 -12.06 5.05
CA THR A 131 0.81 -12.94 6.21
C THR A 131 2.09 -13.73 6.42
N ILE A 132 2.50 -13.87 7.67
CA ILE A 132 3.74 -14.49 8.06
C ILE A 132 3.67 -15.00 9.50
N PRO A 133 4.39 -16.06 9.87
CA PRO A 133 4.55 -16.45 11.25
C PRO A 133 5.05 -15.29 12.12
N ALA A 134 4.39 -15.04 13.26
CA ALA A 134 4.63 -13.85 14.08
C ALA A 134 6.08 -13.74 14.60
N ASP A 135 6.74 -14.86 14.81
CA ASP A 135 8.15 -14.93 15.22
C ASP A 135 9.12 -14.36 14.18
N ARG A 136 8.73 -14.34 12.91
CA ARG A 136 9.53 -13.84 11.77
C ARG A 136 9.17 -12.40 11.37
N ALA A 137 8.05 -11.86 11.86
CA ALA A 137 7.51 -10.58 11.40
C ALA A 137 8.53 -9.44 11.51
N ARG A 138 9.25 -9.35 12.62
CA ARG A 138 10.24 -8.30 12.83
C ARG A 138 11.41 -8.38 11.84
N ALA A 139 11.95 -9.57 11.63
CA ALA A 139 13.10 -9.76 10.72
C ALA A 139 12.71 -9.43 9.27
N ILE A 140 11.48 -9.71 8.89
CA ILE A 140 10.98 -9.40 7.55
C ILE A 140 10.71 -7.91 7.37
N VAL A 141 10.14 -7.23 8.36
CA VAL A 141 10.00 -5.77 8.33
C VAL A 141 11.37 -5.10 8.16
N GLU A 142 12.39 -5.55 8.89
CA GLU A 142 13.76 -5.04 8.76
C GLU A 142 14.31 -5.29 7.34
N ALA A 143 14.13 -6.48 6.76
CA ALA A 143 14.56 -6.78 5.40
C ALA A 143 13.84 -5.95 4.33
N LEU A 144 12.55 -5.68 4.51
CA LEU A 144 11.77 -4.82 3.62
C LEU A 144 12.22 -3.35 3.71
N HIS A 145 12.55 -2.87 4.92
CA HIS A 145 13.12 -1.53 5.11
C HIS A 145 14.49 -1.40 4.44
N ASP A 146 15.36 -2.41 4.56
CA ASP A 146 16.67 -2.42 3.90
C ASP A 146 16.55 -2.38 2.37
N ALA A 147 15.46 -2.90 1.84
CA ALA A 147 15.11 -2.81 0.42
C ALA A 147 14.43 -1.48 0.03
N GLY A 148 14.31 -0.53 0.95
CA GLY A 148 13.72 0.79 0.71
C GLY A 148 12.19 0.79 0.69
N LEU A 149 11.54 -0.27 1.19
CA LEU A 149 10.09 -0.35 1.29
C LEU A 149 9.62 0.13 2.66
N ILE A 150 8.41 0.64 2.73
CA ILE A 150 7.77 0.97 3.99
C ILE A 150 6.92 -0.22 4.42
N ALA A 151 7.24 -0.78 5.57
CA ALA A 151 6.57 -1.96 6.11
C ALA A 151 6.32 -1.79 7.60
N GLU A 152 5.13 -2.17 8.06
CA GLU A 152 4.75 -2.15 9.47
C GLU A 152 3.88 -3.36 9.82
N VAL A 153 4.04 -3.86 11.04
CA VAL A 153 3.16 -4.92 11.55
C VAL A 153 1.81 -4.29 11.91
N ARG A 154 0.75 -4.83 11.32
CA ARG A 154 -0.63 -4.40 11.64
C ARG A 154 -0.98 -4.82 13.08
N PRO A 155 -1.50 -3.90 13.91
CA PRO A 155 -1.89 -4.20 15.30
C PRO A 155 -3.08 -5.16 15.40
#